data_9ab0e40009e64f0cf7a6209a285836c2
#
_entry.id   9ab0e40009e64f0cf7a6209a285836c2
#
_cell.length_a   1.000
_cell.length_b   1.000
_cell.length_c   1.000
_cell.angle_alpha   90.00
_cell.angle_beta   90.00
_cell.angle_gamma   90.00
#
_symmetry.space_group_name_H-M   'P 1'
#
loop_
_entity.id
_entity.type
_entity.pdbx_description
1 polymer ?
#
loop_
_entity_poly.entity_id
_entity_poly.type
_entity_poly.pdbx_seq_one_letter_code
_entity_poly.pdbx_strand_id
1 'polypeptide(L)'
;MTKLAKLLSMAAMALCSQVTLVLADEVPTYDVAATCHAESQADPGAGTAGACMAQEQKAHETLARQWNKFPAQSKTTCMQTETDVAGVRSYVELLTCLQIAKDVKSLPKE
;
A
#
# COMPACT_ATOMS: atom_id res chain seq x y z
N MET A 1 41.03 -17.89 47.86
CA MET A 1 40.21 -18.89 47.18
C MET A 1 38.86 -18.35 46.80
N THR A 2 38.84 -17.18 46.25
CA THR A 2 37.60 -16.47 45.86
C THR A 2 37.74 -15.88 44.45
N LYS A 3 38.26 -16.67 43.51
CA LYS A 3 38.43 -16.21 42.12
C LYS A 3 37.60 -16.93 41.09
N LEU A 4 36.66 -17.75 41.51
CA LEU A 4 35.80 -18.54 40.65
C LEU A 4 34.38 -17.99 40.48
N ALA A 5 34.07 -16.85 41.12
CA ALA A 5 32.72 -16.27 41.07
C ALA A 5 32.54 -15.10 40.10
N LYS A 6 33.49 -14.86 39.20
CA LYS A 6 33.46 -13.69 38.28
C LYS A 6 33.37 -14.00 36.80
N LEU A 7 33.07 -15.23 36.44
CA LEU A 7 32.99 -15.61 35.03
C LEU A 7 31.58 -16.00 34.54
N LEU A 8 30.55 -15.64 35.27
CA LEU A 8 29.16 -16.00 34.93
C LEU A 8 28.26 -14.79 34.67
N SER A 9 28.77 -13.77 34.05
CA SER A 9 27.95 -12.59 33.78
C SER A 9 28.29 -11.90 32.47
N MET A 10 28.25 -12.61 31.36
CA MET A 10 28.22 -11.97 30.04
C MET A 10 27.61 -12.89 29.01
N ALA A 11 26.40 -13.35 29.29
CA ALA A 11 25.52 -13.91 28.29
C ALA A 11 24.23 -13.07 28.28
N ALA A 12 24.37 -11.76 28.08
CA ALA A 12 23.25 -10.86 27.91
C ALA A 12 23.16 -10.49 26.42
N MET A 13 22.31 -11.23 25.71
CA MET A 13 21.19 -10.59 25.00
C MET A 13 21.56 -9.68 23.86
N ALA A 14 21.92 -10.27 22.74
CA ALA A 14 21.56 -9.70 21.45
C ALA A 14 20.18 -10.22 21.05
N LEU A 15 19.13 -9.73 21.68
CA LEU A 15 17.80 -9.73 21.12
C LEU A 15 17.79 -8.66 20.02
N CYS A 16 18.30 -9.01 18.86
CA CYS A 16 18.03 -8.28 17.64
C CYS A 16 16.54 -8.38 17.42
N SER A 17 15.83 -7.33 17.81
CA SER A 17 14.48 -7.06 17.36
C SER A 17 14.53 -6.99 15.84
N GLN A 18 14.22 -8.09 15.20
CA GLN A 18 13.98 -8.13 13.77
C GLN A 18 12.65 -7.43 13.54
N VAL A 19 12.71 -6.13 13.41
CA VAL A 19 11.62 -5.36 12.83
C VAL A 19 11.55 -5.78 11.36
N THR A 20 10.83 -6.84 11.09
CA THR A 20 10.46 -7.18 9.74
C THR A 20 9.52 -6.09 9.26
N LEU A 21 10.06 -5.18 8.47
CA LEU A 21 9.27 -4.25 7.68
C LEU A 21 8.49 -5.03 6.60
N VAL A 22 7.37 -5.64 7.00
CA VAL A 22 6.44 -6.35 6.11
C VAL A 22 5.45 -5.35 5.50
N LEU A 23 5.90 -4.16 5.09
CA LEU A 23 4.98 -3.06 4.75
C LEU A 23 4.71 -2.87 3.25
N ALA A 24 5.30 -3.68 2.35
CA ALA A 24 5.13 -3.49 0.91
C ALA A 24 4.54 -4.69 0.16
N ASP A 25 4.28 -5.82 0.82
CA ASP A 25 3.90 -7.06 0.13
C ASP A 25 2.40 -7.28 -0.01
N GLU A 26 1.57 -6.45 0.61
CA GLU A 26 0.11 -6.58 0.56
C GLU A 26 -0.57 -5.32 0.01
N VAL A 27 -1.70 -5.52 -0.65
CA VAL A 27 -2.57 -4.42 -1.07
C VAL A 27 -3.03 -3.66 0.17
N PRO A 28 -2.89 -2.33 0.21
CA PRO A 28 -3.34 -1.54 1.36
C PRO A 28 -4.85 -1.66 1.56
N THR A 29 -5.31 -1.44 2.79
CA THR A 29 -6.74 -1.41 3.11
C THR A 29 -7.25 0.02 3.12
N TYR A 30 -8.23 0.32 2.26
CA TYR A 30 -8.86 1.63 2.14
C TYR A 30 -10.33 1.61 2.58
N ASP A 31 -10.76 2.69 3.20
CA ASP A 31 -12.18 2.93 3.48
C ASP A 31 -12.89 3.52 2.24
N VAL A 32 -13.20 2.64 1.30
CA VAL A 32 -13.82 3.04 0.03
C VAL A 32 -15.28 3.47 0.19
N ALA A 33 -15.94 3.08 1.27
CA ALA A 33 -17.30 3.56 1.55
C ALA A 33 -17.31 5.06 1.81
N ALA A 34 -16.35 5.55 2.62
CA ALA A 34 -16.17 6.99 2.85
C ALA A 34 -15.80 7.72 1.55
N THR A 35 -14.92 7.16 0.75
CA THR A 35 -14.52 7.69 -0.56
C THR A 35 -15.73 7.83 -1.49
N CYS A 36 -16.48 6.76 -1.68
CA CYS A 36 -17.64 6.75 -2.59
C CYS A 36 -18.76 7.67 -2.10
N HIS A 37 -18.94 7.80 -0.78
CA HIS A 37 -19.89 8.74 -0.22
C HIS A 37 -19.48 10.19 -0.50
N ALA A 38 -18.23 10.53 -0.29
CA ALA A 38 -17.70 11.87 -0.57
C ALA A 38 -17.81 12.23 -2.05
N GLU A 39 -17.47 11.31 -2.95
CA GLU A 39 -17.57 11.52 -4.41
C GLU A 39 -19.01 11.74 -4.85
N SER A 40 -19.97 10.96 -4.38
CA SER A 40 -21.37 11.10 -4.74
C SER A 40 -21.99 12.40 -4.26
N GLN A 41 -21.48 12.98 -3.18
CA GLN A 41 -21.90 14.30 -2.68
C GLN A 41 -21.24 15.46 -3.43
N ALA A 42 -19.99 15.31 -3.82
CA ALA A 42 -19.22 16.34 -4.52
C ALA A 42 -19.68 16.49 -5.98
N ASP A 43 -20.03 15.40 -6.64
CA ASP A 43 -20.52 15.38 -8.03
C ASP A 43 -21.70 14.42 -8.19
N PRO A 44 -22.94 14.92 -8.08
CA PRO A 44 -24.14 14.10 -8.32
C PRO A 44 -24.20 13.46 -9.71
N GLY A 45 -23.44 13.96 -10.67
CA GLY A 45 -23.34 13.40 -12.02
C GLY A 45 -22.36 12.22 -12.15
N ALA A 46 -21.51 11.99 -11.15
CA ALA A 46 -20.51 10.92 -11.17
C ALA A 46 -21.10 9.50 -10.95
N GLY A 47 -22.39 9.39 -10.67
CA GLY A 47 -23.07 8.13 -10.41
C GLY A 47 -23.41 7.90 -8.94
N THR A 48 -23.92 6.71 -8.64
CA THR A 48 -24.33 6.34 -7.27
C THR A 48 -23.15 5.84 -6.45
N ALA A 49 -23.25 5.97 -5.13
CA ALA A 49 -22.28 5.38 -4.20
C ALA A 49 -22.16 3.86 -4.39
N GLY A 50 -23.24 3.16 -4.73
CA GLY A 50 -23.22 1.72 -5.01
C GLY A 50 -22.42 1.37 -6.27
N ALA A 51 -22.52 2.14 -7.33
CA ALA A 51 -21.72 1.96 -8.54
C ALA A 51 -20.24 2.21 -8.26
N CYS A 52 -19.91 3.26 -7.49
CA CYS A 52 -18.55 3.54 -7.03
C CYS A 52 -17.98 2.35 -6.22
N MET A 53 -18.72 1.83 -5.25
CA MET A 53 -18.31 0.68 -4.44
C MET A 53 -18.00 -0.55 -5.30
N ALA A 54 -18.80 -0.83 -6.31
CA ALA A 54 -18.59 -1.95 -7.23
C ALA A 54 -17.28 -1.78 -8.05
N GLN A 55 -16.98 -0.57 -8.50
CA GLN A 55 -15.73 -0.25 -9.19
C GLN A 55 -14.52 -0.38 -8.27
N GLU A 56 -14.61 0.12 -7.05
CA GLU A 56 -13.56 0.01 -6.04
C GLU A 56 -13.25 -1.46 -5.70
N GLN A 57 -14.28 -2.28 -5.50
CA GLN A 57 -14.10 -3.69 -5.25
C GLN A 57 -13.42 -4.41 -6.42
N LYS A 58 -13.83 -4.14 -7.63
CA LYS A 58 -13.20 -4.71 -8.83
C LYS A 58 -11.75 -4.31 -8.97
N ALA A 59 -11.43 -3.05 -8.69
CA ALA A 59 -10.05 -2.57 -8.69
C ALA A 59 -9.22 -3.26 -7.60
N HIS A 60 -9.75 -3.41 -6.39
CA HIS A 60 -9.08 -4.13 -5.30
C HIS A 60 -8.80 -5.59 -5.67
N GLU A 61 -9.76 -6.30 -6.23
CA GLU A 61 -9.56 -7.67 -6.69
C GLU A 61 -8.47 -7.77 -7.78
N THR A 62 -8.44 -6.83 -8.69
CA THR A 62 -7.41 -6.74 -9.73
C THR A 62 -6.03 -6.48 -9.13
N LEU A 63 -5.93 -5.55 -8.19
CA LEU A 63 -4.71 -5.29 -7.42
C LEU A 63 -4.23 -6.54 -6.69
N ALA A 64 -5.12 -7.26 -6.02
CA ALA A 64 -4.77 -8.48 -5.29
C ALA A 64 -4.15 -9.54 -6.21
N ARG A 65 -4.68 -9.70 -7.42
CA ARG A 65 -4.14 -10.64 -8.41
C ARG A 65 -2.80 -10.21 -9.02
N GLN A 66 -2.54 -8.91 -9.09
CA GLN A 66 -1.39 -8.35 -9.81
C GLN A 66 -0.34 -7.72 -8.90
N TRP A 67 -0.58 -7.66 -7.60
CA TRP A 67 0.25 -6.91 -6.65
C TRP A 67 1.73 -7.25 -6.75
N ASN A 68 2.06 -8.54 -6.82
CA ASN A 68 3.44 -9.02 -6.91
C ASN A 68 4.11 -8.72 -8.26
N LYS A 69 3.34 -8.34 -9.28
CA LYS A 69 3.86 -7.99 -10.60
C LYS A 69 4.29 -6.52 -10.70
N PHE A 70 3.86 -5.68 -9.77
CA PHE A 70 4.26 -4.29 -9.75
C PHE A 70 5.58 -4.10 -9.00
N PRO A 71 6.50 -3.25 -9.52
CA PRO A 71 7.73 -2.93 -8.82
C PRO A 71 7.48 -2.26 -7.47
N ALA A 72 8.30 -2.58 -6.46
CA ALA A 72 8.17 -2.02 -5.12
C ALA A 72 8.22 -0.49 -5.12
N GLN A 73 9.08 0.11 -5.92
CA GLN A 73 9.17 1.56 -6.05
C GLN A 73 7.89 2.18 -6.61
N SER A 74 7.28 1.56 -7.62
CA SER A 74 6.01 2.04 -8.17
C SER A 74 4.88 1.97 -7.16
N LYS A 75 4.81 0.90 -6.37
CA LYS A 75 3.85 0.76 -5.26
C LYS A 75 4.01 1.89 -4.25
N THR A 76 5.23 2.14 -3.79
CA THR A 76 5.52 3.20 -2.83
C THR A 76 5.15 4.57 -3.38
N THR A 77 5.56 4.88 -4.60
CA THR A 77 5.26 6.17 -5.25
C THR A 77 3.76 6.38 -5.42
N CYS A 78 3.03 5.37 -5.95
CA CYS A 78 1.60 5.48 -6.16
C CYS A 78 0.82 5.62 -4.85
N MET A 79 1.20 4.87 -3.80
CA MET A 79 0.57 5.00 -2.48
C MET A 79 0.83 6.36 -1.82
N GLN A 80 2.00 6.96 -2.03
CA GLN A 80 2.32 8.31 -1.52
C GLN A 80 1.52 9.39 -2.23
N THR A 81 1.38 9.31 -3.55
CA THR A 81 0.64 10.29 -4.34
C THR A 81 -0.83 10.37 -3.92
N GLU A 82 -1.45 9.25 -3.55
CA GLU A 82 -2.84 9.22 -3.07
C GLU A 82 -3.04 9.94 -1.73
N THR A 83 -2.02 10.02 -0.89
CA THR A 83 -2.14 10.71 0.41
C THR A 83 -2.19 12.22 0.29
N ASP A 84 -1.73 12.77 -0.82
CA ASP A 84 -1.63 14.22 -1.02
C ASP A 84 -2.96 14.83 -1.49
N VAL A 85 -3.93 14.03 -1.91
CA VAL A 85 -5.22 14.51 -2.41
C VAL A 85 -6.31 14.30 -1.35
N ALA A 86 -6.46 15.27 -0.45
CA ALA A 86 -7.61 15.41 0.47
C ALA A 86 -7.94 14.21 1.38
N GLY A 87 -7.02 13.29 1.62
CA GLY A 87 -7.23 12.12 2.49
C GLY A 87 -8.17 11.05 1.92
N VAL A 88 -8.61 11.21 0.69
CA VAL A 88 -9.48 10.25 -0.02
C VAL A 88 -8.58 9.23 -0.71
N ARG A 89 -8.78 7.96 -0.42
CA ARG A 89 -8.01 6.86 -1.00
C ARG A 89 -8.91 5.95 -1.82
N SER A 90 -8.44 5.55 -3.00
CA SER A 90 -9.20 4.78 -3.98
C SER A 90 -8.35 3.66 -4.59
N TYR A 91 -8.90 2.45 -4.62
CA TYR A 91 -8.26 1.34 -5.33
C TYR A 91 -8.22 1.55 -6.84
N VAL A 92 -9.24 2.25 -7.40
CA VAL A 92 -9.26 2.60 -8.83
C VAL A 92 -8.08 3.52 -9.16
N GLU A 93 -7.83 4.53 -8.34
CA GLU A 93 -6.71 5.46 -8.53
C GLU A 93 -5.36 4.75 -8.36
N LEU A 94 -5.21 3.93 -7.32
CA LEU A 94 -4.00 3.16 -7.09
C LEU A 94 -3.69 2.23 -8.26
N LEU A 95 -4.67 1.49 -8.74
CA LEU A 95 -4.54 0.60 -9.88
C LEU A 95 -4.16 1.39 -11.14
N THR A 96 -4.81 2.51 -11.40
CA THR A 96 -4.52 3.38 -12.54
C THR A 96 -3.08 3.90 -12.50
N CYS A 97 -2.62 4.40 -11.35
CA CYS A 97 -1.25 4.86 -11.15
C CYS A 97 -0.23 3.74 -11.45
N LEU A 98 -0.46 2.54 -10.93
CA LEU A 98 0.42 1.39 -11.13
C LEU A 98 0.46 0.93 -12.60
N GLN A 99 -0.68 0.95 -13.28
CA GLN A 99 -0.76 0.61 -14.70
C GLN A 99 0.00 1.63 -15.56
N ILE A 100 -0.19 2.91 -15.32
CA ILE A 100 0.56 3.97 -16.00
C ILE A 100 2.06 3.82 -15.76
N ALA A 101 2.49 3.58 -14.54
CA ALA A 101 3.90 3.37 -14.21
C ALA A 101 4.49 2.17 -14.95
N LYS A 102 3.72 1.11 -15.14
CA LYS A 102 4.11 -0.07 -15.90
C LYS A 102 4.25 0.26 -17.39
N ASP A 103 3.28 0.97 -17.95
CA ASP A 103 3.27 1.31 -19.38
C ASP A 103 4.42 2.25 -19.73
N VAL A 104 4.71 3.24 -18.88
CA VAL A 104 5.86 4.14 -19.06
C VAL A 104 7.19 3.37 -19.12
N LYS A 105 7.35 2.32 -18.30
CA LYS A 105 8.57 1.49 -18.33
C LYS A 105 8.70 0.64 -19.59
N SER A 106 7.59 0.34 -20.24
CA SER A 106 7.57 -0.45 -21.48
C SER A 106 7.83 0.38 -22.73
N LEU A 107 7.86 1.72 -22.63
CA LEU A 107 8.15 2.60 -23.75
C LEU A 107 9.61 2.45 -24.20
N PRO A 108 9.88 2.51 -25.51
CA PRO A 108 11.25 2.52 -26.02
C PRO A 108 12.03 3.70 -25.42
N LYS A 109 13.22 3.43 -24.94
CA LYS A 109 14.14 4.50 -24.54
C LYS A 109 14.72 5.12 -25.82
N GLU A 110 14.39 6.37 -26.06
CA GLU A 110 15.05 7.15 -27.12
C GLU A 110 16.52 7.42 -26.81
#